data_ad39839604381ec5407d8aa6796a78c8
#
_entry.id   ad39839604381ec5407d8aa6796a78c8
#
_cell.length_a   1.000
_cell.length_b   1.000
_cell.length_c   1.000
_cell.angle_alpha   90.00
_cell.angle_beta   90.00
_cell.angle_gamma   90.00
#
_symmetry.space_group_name_H-M   'P 1'
#
loop_
_entity.id
_entity.type
_entity.pdbx_description
1 polymer ?
#
loop_
_entity_poly.entity_id
_entity_poly.type
_entity_poly.pdbx_seq_one_letter_code
_entity_poly.pdbx_strand_id
1 'polypeptide(L)'
;LTACGNNQSGMKLGDNEFAVLAVNSTTSDQTTSYPATIRGTQDIEVRPQVSGFIVKLCVDEGATVRKGQALFQIDPTQYAAAVGQAKAAVEMAKANVATLTLTEKNKKALFDQKIISDFEYQTAVNQLMSAKASLAQAEASLVSANQNLSFCTVTSPSNGVVGTFPYRIGSLVSPSVSQPLTTVSEINDVY
;
A
#
# COMPACT_ATOMS: atom_id res chain seq x y z
N LEU A 1 -56.26 -10.82 105.52
CA LEU A 1 -56.46 -10.66 104.08
C LEU A 1 -55.55 -9.52 103.53
N THR A 2 -54.62 -9.66 103.00
CA THR A 2 -53.23 -9.52 102.91
C THR A 2 -52.78 -9.13 101.54
N ALA A 3 -52.28 -8.10 101.38
CA ALA A 3 -51.08 -7.36 101.23
C ALA A 3 -50.24 -7.72 99.98
N CYS A 4 -50.21 -6.80 99.09
CA CYS A 4 -49.27 -6.82 97.94
C CYS A 4 -47.99 -6.11 98.31
N GLY A 5 -46.92 -6.81 98.21
CA GLY A 5 -45.60 -6.20 98.25
C GLY A 5 -45.26 -5.64 96.89
N ASN A 6 -44.89 -4.38 96.88
CA ASN A 6 -44.41 -3.67 95.73
C ASN A 6 -42.88 -3.81 95.69
N ASN A 7 -42.38 -4.55 94.74
CA ASN A 7 -40.94 -4.61 94.45
C ASN A 7 -40.67 -3.98 93.09
N GLN A 8 -40.49 -2.68 93.07
CA GLN A 8 -40.00 -1.97 91.93
C GLN A 8 -38.48 -2.14 91.82
N SER A 9 -38.07 -3.17 91.14
CA SER A 9 -36.70 -3.24 90.65
C SER A 9 -36.54 -2.26 89.52
N GLY A 10 -36.13 -1.07 89.82
CA GLY A 10 -35.72 -0.12 88.77
C GLY A 10 -34.59 -0.70 88.01
N MET A 11 -34.89 -0.99 86.76
CA MET A 11 -33.86 -1.34 85.76
C MET A 11 -33.00 -0.10 85.53
N LYS A 12 -31.79 -0.08 86.05
CA LYS A 12 -30.81 0.93 85.74
C LYS A 12 -30.47 0.72 84.22
N LEU A 13 -30.95 1.62 83.41
CA LEU A 13 -30.41 1.81 82.08
C LEU A 13 -28.95 2.21 82.23
N GLY A 14 -28.05 1.31 81.92
CA GLY A 14 -26.64 1.62 81.92
C GLY A 14 -26.39 2.77 80.88
N ASP A 15 -25.53 3.67 81.30
CA ASP A 15 -25.01 4.67 80.39
C ASP A 15 -24.30 3.92 79.26
N ASN A 16 -24.99 3.79 78.13
CA ASN A 16 -24.38 3.29 76.90
C ASN A 16 -23.53 4.40 76.27
N GLU A 17 -22.31 4.50 76.74
CA GLU A 17 -21.31 5.30 76.02
C GLU A 17 -20.98 4.63 74.69
N PHE A 18 -21.44 5.18 73.60
CA PHE A 18 -21.05 4.75 72.30
C PHE A 18 -19.84 5.57 71.85
N ALA A 19 -18.78 4.85 71.44
CA ALA A 19 -17.62 5.49 70.85
C ALA A 19 -18.05 6.08 69.50
N VAL A 20 -18.02 7.39 69.42
CA VAL A 20 -18.28 8.12 68.11
C VAL A 20 -16.96 8.40 67.46
N LEU A 21 -16.87 7.99 66.16
CA LEU A 21 -15.75 8.33 65.33
C LEU A 21 -16.08 9.64 64.58
N ALA A 22 -15.29 10.65 64.82
CA ALA A 22 -15.39 11.88 64.03
C ALA A 22 -14.92 11.61 62.60
N VAL A 23 -15.84 11.63 61.67
CA VAL A 23 -15.51 11.49 60.25
C VAL A 23 -15.12 12.87 59.72
N ASN A 24 -13.84 13.03 59.44
CA ASN A 24 -13.34 14.22 58.74
C ASN A 24 -13.46 13.98 57.24
N SER A 25 -13.90 15.00 56.50
CA SER A 25 -13.87 14.97 55.04
C SER A 25 -12.40 14.97 54.57
N THR A 26 -11.98 13.90 53.92
CA THR A 26 -10.66 13.80 53.29
C THR A 26 -10.87 13.84 51.80
N THR A 27 -10.18 14.75 51.14
CA THR A 27 -10.14 14.77 49.66
C THR A 27 -9.24 13.62 49.23
N SER A 28 -9.80 12.66 48.51
CA SER A 28 -9.07 11.57 47.87
C SER A 28 -9.03 11.80 46.39
N ASP A 29 -7.84 11.98 45.83
CA ASP A 29 -7.66 12.03 44.39
C ASP A 29 -7.77 10.61 43.86
N GLN A 30 -8.90 10.31 43.22
CA GLN A 30 -9.09 9.04 42.54
C GLN A 30 -8.58 9.18 41.08
N THR A 31 -7.41 8.66 40.82
CA THR A 31 -6.85 8.60 39.46
C THR A 31 -7.40 7.37 38.74
N THR A 32 -8.21 7.57 37.73
CA THR A 32 -8.66 6.50 36.84
C THR A 32 -7.83 6.55 35.55
N SER A 33 -7.09 5.48 35.27
CA SER A 33 -6.32 5.35 34.07
C SER A 33 -7.20 4.75 32.96
N TYR A 34 -7.36 5.48 31.88
CA TYR A 34 -8.05 4.99 30.66
C TYR A 34 -7.01 4.64 29.59
N PRO A 35 -7.02 3.42 29.04
CA PRO A 35 -6.18 3.10 27.90
C PRO A 35 -6.67 3.91 26.70
N ALA A 36 -5.78 4.70 26.11
CA ALA A 36 -6.04 5.44 24.90
C ALA A 36 -5.04 4.99 23.81
N THR A 37 -5.53 4.80 22.60
CA THR A 37 -4.69 4.53 21.44
C THR A 37 -4.69 5.76 20.58
N ILE A 38 -3.52 6.36 20.37
CA ILE A 38 -3.33 7.47 19.45
C ILE A 38 -3.22 6.88 18.04
N ARG A 39 -4.05 7.34 17.13
CA ARG A 39 -3.99 6.98 15.70
C ARG A 39 -3.77 8.24 14.89
N GLY A 40 -3.04 8.09 13.78
CA GLY A 40 -2.94 9.16 12.79
C GLY A 40 -4.30 9.43 12.14
N THR A 41 -4.48 10.61 11.59
CA THR A 41 -5.70 11.01 10.86
C THR A 41 -5.97 10.09 9.67
N GLN A 42 -4.91 9.55 9.06
CA GLN A 42 -5.00 8.64 7.93
C GLN A 42 -3.92 7.56 8.03
N ASP A 43 -4.34 6.30 8.11
CA ASP A 43 -3.47 5.14 8.07
C ASP A 43 -3.61 4.48 6.70
N ILE A 44 -2.55 4.53 5.88
CA ILE A 44 -2.55 3.95 4.53
C ILE A 44 -1.74 2.65 4.55
N GLU A 45 -2.41 1.56 4.21
CA GLU A 45 -1.76 0.26 4.05
C GLU A 45 -0.93 0.23 2.76
N VAL A 46 0.34 -0.09 2.88
CA VAL A 46 1.25 -0.28 1.75
C VAL A 46 1.30 -1.76 1.40
N ARG A 47 0.79 -2.10 0.22
CA ARG A 47 0.74 -3.48 -0.30
C ARG A 47 1.59 -3.60 -1.57
N PRO A 48 2.25 -4.76 -1.79
CA PRO A 48 3.00 -4.98 -3.02
C PRO A 48 2.05 -5.13 -4.20
N GLN A 49 2.44 -4.63 -5.37
CA GLN A 49 1.68 -4.79 -6.62
C GLN A 49 2.22 -5.93 -7.49
N VAL A 50 3.40 -6.45 -7.15
CA VAL A 50 4.07 -7.57 -7.84
C VAL A 50 4.53 -8.60 -6.83
N SER A 51 4.74 -9.84 -7.30
CA SER A 51 5.21 -10.95 -6.48
C SER A 51 6.73 -11.06 -6.56
N GLY A 52 7.38 -11.33 -5.44
CA GLY A 52 8.82 -11.55 -5.39
C GLY A 52 9.38 -11.53 -3.98
N PHE A 53 10.67 -11.74 -3.85
CA PHE A 53 11.36 -11.69 -2.57
C PHE A 53 11.77 -10.26 -2.23
N ILE A 54 11.65 -9.87 -0.96
CA ILE A 54 12.18 -8.59 -0.48
C ILE A 54 13.71 -8.71 -0.43
N VAL A 55 14.40 -7.88 -1.21
CA VAL A 55 15.88 -7.86 -1.26
C VAL A 55 16.48 -6.75 -0.41
N LYS A 56 15.72 -5.68 -0.17
CA LYS A 56 16.21 -4.54 0.63
C LYS A 56 15.06 -3.83 1.32
N LEU A 57 15.32 -3.40 2.57
CA LEU A 57 14.56 -2.39 3.30
C LEU A 57 15.28 -1.06 3.14
N CYS A 58 14.58 -0.02 2.68
CA CYS A 58 15.16 1.30 2.41
C CYS A 58 14.96 2.28 3.57
N VAL A 59 14.12 1.92 4.54
CA VAL A 59 13.79 2.72 5.73
C VAL A 59 13.64 1.81 6.94
N ASP A 60 13.74 2.37 8.13
CA ASP A 60 13.52 1.67 9.39
C ASP A 60 12.08 1.85 9.90
N GLU A 61 11.65 0.94 10.79
CA GLU A 61 10.36 1.05 11.48
C GLU A 61 10.31 2.35 12.31
N GLY A 62 9.23 3.08 12.23
CA GLY A 62 9.07 4.37 12.92
C GLY A 62 9.75 5.56 12.24
N ALA A 63 10.39 5.36 11.09
CA ALA A 63 11.02 6.46 10.36
C ALA A 63 9.97 7.37 9.68
N THR A 64 10.28 8.68 9.64
CA THR A 64 9.49 9.64 8.89
C THR A 64 9.85 9.55 7.40
N VAL A 65 8.84 9.45 6.55
CA VAL A 65 8.99 9.31 5.10
C VAL A 65 8.17 10.35 4.34
N ARG A 66 8.63 10.66 3.13
CA ARG A 66 7.93 11.54 2.19
C ARG A 66 7.22 10.72 1.13
N LYS A 67 6.15 11.28 0.57
CA LYS A 67 5.47 10.70 -0.59
C LYS A 67 6.46 10.41 -1.73
N GLY A 68 6.42 9.19 -2.26
CA GLY A 68 7.32 8.71 -3.31
C GLY A 68 8.68 8.18 -2.81
N GLN A 69 8.99 8.26 -1.52
CA GLN A 69 10.21 7.70 -0.96
C GLN A 69 10.14 6.16 -0.98
N ALA A 70 11.23 5.52 -1.44
CA ALA A 70 11.32 4.06 -1.48
C ALA A 70 11.32 3.49 -0.06
N LEU A 71 10.47 2.49 0.18
CA LEU A 71 10.33 1.77 1.44
C LEU A 71 10.95 0.38 1.35
N PHE A 72 10.56 -0.37 0.32
CA PHE A 72 10.99 -1.76 0.09
C PHE A 72 11.46 -1.92 -1.36
N GLN A 73 12.39 -2.82 -1.56
CA GLN A 73 12.80 -3.27 -2.87
C GLN A 73 12.53 -4.77 -3.00
N ILE A 74 11.69 -5.15 -3.96
CA ILE A 74 11.42 -6.52 -4.37
C ILE A 74 12.44 -6.88 -5.47
N ASP A 75 12.81 -8.14 -5.58
CA ASP A 75 13.77 -8.63 -6.59
C ASP A 75 13.31 -8.24 -8.01
N PRO A 76 14.05 -7.36 -8.70
CA PRO A 76 13.67 -6.88 -10.03
C PRO A 76 14.12 -7.80 -11.17
N THR A 77 14.88 -8.87 -10.89
CA THR A 77 15.61 -9.64 -11.90
C THR A 77 14.72 -10.16 -13.02
N GLN A 78 13.62 -10.82 -12.67
CA GLN A 78 12.66 -11.35 -13.65
C GLN A 78 11.93 -10.23 -14.43
N TYR A 79 11.63 -9.12 -13.78
CA TYR A 79 10.93 -7.98 -14.38
C TYR A 79 11.86 -7.19 -15.32
N ALA A 80 13.13 -7.04 -14.96
CA ALA A 80 14.15 -6.44 -15.82
C ALA A 80 14.39 -7.29 -17.07
N ALA A 81 14.40 -8.61 -16.96
CA ALA A 81 14.48 -9.51 -18.11
C ALA A 81 13.27 -9.36 -19.03
N ALA A 82 12.05 -9.26 -18.48
CA ALA A 82 10.82 -9.03 -19.25
C ALA A 82 10.85 -7.68 -19.99
N VAL A 83 11.37 -6.63 -19.38
CA VAL A 83 11.59 -5.33 -20.06
C VAL A 83 12.58 -5.48 -21.22
N GLY A 84 13.69 -6.20 -21.00
CA GLY A 84 14.66 -6.49 -22.06
C GLY A 84 14.05 -7.22 -23.27
N GLN A 85 13.23 -8.23 -23.00
CA GLN A 85 12.49 -8.97 -24.03
C GLN A 85 11.48 -8.07 -24.78
N ALA A 86 10.68 -7.28 -24.07
CA ALA A 86 9.71 -6.36 -24.68
C ALA A 86 10.41 -5.29 -25.52
N LYS A 87 11.56 -4.77 -25.05
CA LYS A 87 12.38 -3.82 -25.82
C LYS A 87 12.90 -4.42 -27.12
N ALA A 88 13.38 -5.64 -27.09
CA ALA A 88 13.83 -6.34 -28.30
C ALA A 88 12.67 -6.54 -29.29
N ALA A 89 11.46 -6.85 -28.82
CA ALA A 89 10.27 -6.96 -29.67
C ALA A 89 9.91 -5.62 -30.33
N VAL A 90 10.03 -4.50 -29.62
CA VAL A 90 9.81 -3.16 -30.19
C VAL A 90 10.83 -2.87 -31.30
N GLU A 91 12.12 -3.17 -31.08
CA GLU A 91 13.16 -2.93 -32.09
C GLU A 91 12.93 -3.80 -33.33
N MET A 92 12.49 -5.04 -33.18
CA MET A 92 12.13 -5.92 -34.28
C MET A 92 10.92 -5.38 -35.08
N ALA A 93 9.88 -4.90 -34.39
CA ALA A 93 8.70 -4.30 -34.98
C ALA A 93 9.05 -2.98 -35.74
N LYS A 94 9.93 -2.15 -35.17
CA LYS A 94 10.45 -0.93 -35.84
C LYS A 94 11.19 -1.24 -37.13
N ALA A 95 12.06 -2.26 -37.11
CA ALA A 95 12.78 -2.68 -38.31
C ALA A 95 11.80 -3.14 -39.41
N ASN A 96 10.75 -3.88 -39.03
CA ASN A 96 9.71 -4.29 -40.00
C ASN A 96 8.95 -3.11 -40.56
N VAL A 97 8.55 -2.14 -39.74
CA VAL A 97 7.91 -0.90 -40.19
C VAL A 97 8.83 -0.14 -41.14
N ALA A 98 10.12 -0.02 -40.86
CA ALA A 98 11.08 0.65 -41.72
C ALA A 98 11.17 -0.02 -43.10
N THR A 99 11.24 -1.36 -43.14
CA THR A 99 11.26 -2.14 -44.40
C THR A 99 9.99 -1.92 -45.21
N LEU A 100 8.82 -2.02 -44.56
CA LEU A 100 7.54 -1.85 -45.26
C LEU A 100 7.27 -0.38 -45.65
N THR A 101 7.81 0.58 -44.93
CA THR A 101 7.77 2.00 -45.32
C THR A 101 8.55 2.23 -46.60
N LEU A 102 9.74 1.61 -46.73
CA LEU A 102 10.52 1.67 -47.97
C LEU A 102 9.80 0.99 -49.14
N THR A 103 9.19 -0.17 -48.88
CA THR A 103 8.40 -0.91 -49.85
C THR A 103 7.20 -0.08 -50.36
N GLU A 104 6.44 0.49 -49.44
CA GLU A 104 5.31 1.37 -49.79
C GLU A 104 5.76 2.57 -50.62
N LYS A 105 6.85 3.24 -50.21
CA LYS A 105 7.40 4.39 -50.94
C LYS A 105 7.80 4.02 -52.36
N ASN A 106 8.45 2.86 -52.55
CA ASN A 106 8.83 2.39 -53.89
C ASN A 106 7.60 2.02 -54.73
N LYS A 107 6.63 1.33 -54.16
CA LYS A 107 5.36 0.97 -54.82
C LYS A 107 4.57 2.23 -55.19
N LYS A 108 4.55 3.24 -54.33
CA LYS A 108 3.94 4.53 -54.61
C LYS A 108 4.55 5.20 -55.85
N ALA A 109 5.88 5.23 -55.95
CA ALA A 109 6.57 5.81 -57.09
C ALA A 109 6.23 5.07 -58.41
N LEU A 110 6.11 3.74 -58.39
CA LEU A 110 5.71 2.93 -59.57
C LEU A 110 4.23 3.13 -59.92
N PHE A 111 3.37 3.27 -58.91
CA PHE A 111 1.96 3.55 -59.12
C PHE A 111 1.73 4.94 -59.74
N ASP A 112 2.45 5.96 -59.26
CA ASP A 112 2.40 7.32 -59.82
C ASP A 112 2.83 7.35 -61.30
N GLN A 113 3.73 6.44 -61.70
CA GLN A 113 4.15 6.23 -63.10
C GLN A 113 3.21 5.30 -63.90
N LYS A 114 2.10 4.80 -63.27
CA LYS A 114 1.13 3.86 -63.87
C LYS A 114 1.74 2.51 -64.28
N ILE A 115 2.82 2.09 -63.63
CA ILE A 115 3.51 0.80 -63.88
C ILE A 115 2.84 -0.35 -63.12
N ILE A 116 2.27 -0.08 -61.96
CA ILE A 116 1.56 -1.09 -61.12
C ILE A 116 0.09 -0.74 -60.95
N SER A 117 -0.70 -1.77 -60.59
CA SER A 117 -2.13 -1.59 -60.33
C SER A 117 -2.39 -0.92 -58.97
N ASP A 118 -3.57 -0.30 -58.85
CA ASP A 118 -4.03 0.24 -57.54
C ASP A 118 -4.07 -0.85 -56.45
N PHE A 119 -4.51 -2.06 -56.79
CA PHE A 119 -4.56 -3.20 -55.86
C PHE A 119 -3.18 -3.51 -55.28
N GLU A 120 -2.13 -3.45 -56.10
CA GLU A 120 -0.76 -3.76 -55.67
C GLU A 120 -0.20 -2.66 -54.74
N TYR A 121 -0.52 -1.40 -55.04
CA TYR A 121 -0.18 -0.28 -54.15
C TYR A 121 -0.95 -0.36 -52.83
N GLN A 122 -2.28 -0.55 -52.86
CA GLN A 122 -3.10 -0.66 -51.66
C GLN A 122 -2.69 -1.84 -50.78
N THR A 123 -2.22 -2.93 -51.36
CA THR A 123 -1.67 -4.08 -50.62
C THR A 123 -0.44 -3.66 -49.80
N ALA A 124 0.47 -2.87 -50.37
CA ALA A 124 1.66 -2.39 -49.67
C ALA A 124 1.28 -1.40 -48.56
N VAL A 125 0.30 -0.52 -48.79
CA VAL A 125 -0.23 0.40 -47.76
C VAL A 125 -0.82 -0.39 -46.60
N ASN A 126 -1.64 -1.42 -46.87
CA ASN A 126 -2.27 -2.25 -45.81
C ASN A 126 -1.22 -3.05 -45.03
N GLN A 127 -0.17 -3.55 -45.70
CA GLN A 127 0.94 -4.23 -45.02
C GLN A 127 1.70 -3.27 -44.09
N LEU A 128 1.97 -2.05 -44.52
CA LEU A 128 2.58 -1.03 -43.66
C LEU A 128 1.69 -0.68 -42.47
N MET A 129 0.37 -0.53 -42.70
CA MET A 129 -0.58 -0.24 -41.64
C MET A 129 -0.63 -1.38 -40.59
N SER A 130 -0.61 -2.64 -41.03
CA SER A 130 -0.53 -3.81 -40.17
C SER A 130 0.76 -3.83 -39.33
N ALA A 131 1.90 -3.53 -39.95
CA ALA A 131 3.18 -3.46 -39.26
C ALA A 131 3.21 -2.33 -38.20
N LYS A 132 2.65 -1.16 -38.53
CA LYS A 132 2.49 -0.07 -37.55
C LYS A 132 1.62 -0.46 -36.36
N ALA A 133 0.53 -1.19 -36.61
CA ALA A 133 -0.31 -1.72 -35.53
C ALA A 133 0.45 -2.72 -34.64
N SER A 134 1.27 -3.59 -35.26
CA SER A 134 2.13 -4.52 -34.51
C SER A 134 3.20 -3.79 -33.68
N LEU A 135 3.76 -2.69 -34.21
CA LEU A 135 4.68 -1.84 -33.44
C LEU A 135 3.98 -1.23 -32.22
N ALA A 136 2.81 -0.65 -32.41
CA ALA A 136 2.03 -0.07 -31.32
C ALA A 136 1.71 -1.10 -30.21
N GLN A 137 1.40 -2.34 -30.61
CA GLN A 137 1.19 -3.45 -29.66
C GLN A 137 2.48 -3.78 -28.88
N ALA A 138 3.63 -3.84 -29.54
CA ALA A 138 4.90 -4.11 -28.90
C ALA A 138 5.28 -2.97 -27.93
N GLU A 139 5.05 -1.72 -28.31
CA GLU A 139 5.28 -0.55 -27.43
C GLU A 139 4.37 -0.58 -26.20
N ALA A 140 3.09 -0.94 -26.34
CA ALA A 140 2.19 -1.11 -25.22
C ALA A 140 2.66 -2.23 -24.26
N SER A 141 3.18 -3.33 -24.81
CA SER A 141 3.76 -4.41 -24.00
C SER A 141 5.02 -3.95 -23.26
N LEU A 142 5.86 -3.13 -23.86
CA LEU A 142 7.03 -2.53 -23.21
C LEU A 142 6.62 -1.60 -22.06
N VAL A 143 5.59 -0.77 -22.25
CA VAL A 143 5.05 0.09 -21.18
C VAL A 143 4.58 -0.75 -20.00
N SER A 144 3.83 -1.82 -20.25
CA SER A 144 3.36 -2.74 -19.20
C SER A 144 4.53 -3.41 -18.46
N ALA A 145 5.55 -3.88 -19.18
CA ALA A 145 6.74 -4.48 -18.57
C ALA A 145 7.51 -3.47 -17.69
N ASN A 146 7.68 -2.23 -18.15
CA ASN A 146 8.31 -1.16 -17.38
C ASN A 146 7.51 -0.82 -16.11
N GLN A 147 6.18 -0.82 -16.20
CA GLN A 147 5.32 -0.58 -15.05
C GLN A 147 5.48 -1.67 -13.99
N ASN A 148 5.50 -2.94 -14.40
CA ASN A 148 5.76 -4.05 -13.48
C ASN A 148 7.14 -3.95 -12.83
N LEU A 149 8.17 -3.54 -13.57
CA LEU A 149 9.49 -3.29 -13.02
C LEU A 149 9.47 -2.13 -12.01
N SER A 150 8.74 -1.06 -12.28
CA SER A 150 8.61 0.07 -11.35
C SER A 150 7.96 -0.35 -10.03
N PHE A 151 7.03 -1.29 -10.05
CA PHE A 151 6.37 -1.84 -8.86
C PHE A 151 7.29 -2.69 -7.97
N CYS A 152 8.46 -3.09 -8.48
CA CYS A 152 9.49 -3.74 -7.64
C CYS A 152 10.06 -2.78 -6.58
N THR A 153 9.97 -1.47 -6.79
CA THR A 153 10.29 -0.46 -5.78
C THR A 153 9.00 0.04 -5.15
N VAL A 154 8.70 -0.46 -3.96
CA VAL A 154 7.52 -0.05 -3.20
C VAL A 154 7.79 1.30 -2.55
N THR A 155 7.00 2.31 -2.89
CA THR A 155 7.17 3.69 -2.40
C THR A 155 6.04 4.10 -1.46
N SER A 156 6.29 5.12 -0.63
CA SER A 156 5.27 5.69 0.25
C SER A 156 4.20 6.44 -0.55
N PRO A 157 2.91 6.19 -0.30
CA PRO A 157 1.81 6.90 -0.94
C PRO A 157 1.60 8.33 -0.40
N SER A 158 2.03 8.58 0.84
CA SER A 158 1.87 9.87 1.54
C SER A 158 3.11 10.24 2.35
N ASN A 159 3.12 11.45 2.89
CA ASN A 159 4.05 11.81 3.96
C ASN A 159 3.53 11.21 5.27
N GLY A 160 4.44 10.78 6.15
CA GLY A 160 4.03 10.23 7.44
C GLY A 160 5.12 9.42 8.11
N VAL A 161 4.73 8.63 9.09
CA VAL A 161 5.60 7.71 9.81
C VAL A 161 5.26 6.28 9.42
N VAL A 162 6.29 5.51 9.17
CA VAL A 162 6.19 4.09 8.80
C VAL A 162 5.91 3.26 10.05
N GLY A 163 4.96 2.36 9.96
CA GLY A 163 4.62 1.41 11.01
C GLY A 163 5.62 0.25 11.11
N THR A 164 5.17 -0.86 11.69
CA THR A 164 5.96 -2.08 11.81
C THR A 164 6.07 -2.84 10.49
N PHE A 165 7.11 -3.66 10.36
CA PHE A 165 7.36 -4.53 9.21
C PHE A 165 7.10 -5.99 9.56
N PRO A 166 5.95 -6.56 9.19
CA PRO A 166 5.68 -7.98 9.38
C PRO A 166 6.55 -8.88 8.51
N TYR A 167 7.08 -8.34 7.41
CA TYR A 167 7.95 -9.05 6.46
C TYR A 167 9.40 -8.56 6.56
N ARG A 168 10.34 -9.49 6.45
CA ARG A 168 11.79 -9.23 6.53
C ARG A 168 12.44 -9.48 5.17
N ILE A 169 13.69 -9.05 5.03
CA ILE A 169 14.51 -9.39 3.85
C ILE A 169 14.51 -10.91 3.64
N GLY A 170 14.28 -11.34 2.41
CA GLY A 170 14.13 -12.75 2.04
C GLY A 170 12.70 -13.29 2.13
N SER A 171 11.74 -12.55 2.65
CA SER A 171 10.33 -12.95 2.63
C SER A 171 9.75 -12.85 1.23
N LEU A 172 8.96 -13.86 0.84
CA LEU A 172 8.16 -13.82 -0.39
C LEU A 172 6.90 -12.98 -0.15
N VAL A 173 6.65 -12.02 -1.01
CA VAL A 173 5.46 -11.17 -0.99
C VAL A 173 4.70 -11.23 -2.32
N SER A 174 3.40 -10.98 -2.28
CA SER A 174 2.54 -10.95 -3.47
C SER A 174 1.36 -9.99 -3.24
N PRO A 175 0.64 -9.56 -4.28
CA PRO A 175 -0.55 -8.72 -4.13
C PRO A 175 -1.66 -9.34 -3.27
N SER A 176 -1.68 -10.66 -3.12
CA SER A 176 -2.69 -11.43 -2.37
C SER A 176 -2.33 -11.71 -0.91
N VAL A 177 -1.23 -11.15 -0.39
CA VAL A 177 -0.87 -11.34 1.02
C VAL A 177 -1.93 -10.72 1.94
N SER A 178 -2.26 -11.43 3.02
CA SER A 178 -3.29 -11.02 3.97
C SER A 178 -2.91 -9.76 4.75
N GLN A 179 -1.62 -9.60 5.09
CA GLN A 179 -1.11 -8.45 5.83
C GLN A 179 -0.40 -7.47 4.88
N PRO A 180 -0.53 -6.14 5.10
CA PRO A 180 0.24 -5.15 4.36
C PRO A 180 1.74 -5.25 4.68
N LEU A 181 2.60 -4.74 3.80
CA LEU A 181 4.05 -4.65 4.05
C LEU A 181 4.35 -3.72 5.22
N THR A 182 3.60 -2.65 5.31
CA THR A 182 3.60 -1.68 6.41
C THR A 182 2.38 -0.79 6.30
N THR A 183 2.20 0.06 7.31
CA THR A 183 1.22 1.15 7.29
C THR A 183 1.97 2.47 7.35
N VAL A 184 1.56 3.46 6.58
CA VAL A 184 2.08 4.83 6.68
C VAL A 184 1.00 5.69 7.31
N SER A 185 1.30 6.23 8.50
CA SER A 185 0.38 7.06 9.28
C SER A 185 0.75 8.53 9.14
N GLU A 186 -0.19 9.36 8.75
CA GLU A 186 -0.01 10.80 8.71
C GLU A 186 -0.19 11.38 10.13
N ILE A 187 0.87 12.00 10.67
CA ILE A 187 0.92 12.44 12.08
C ILE A 187 0.69 13.96 12.21
N ASN A 188 0.46 14.68 11.13
CA ASN A 188 0.28 16.13 11.20
C ASN A 188 -0.96 16.54 12.01
N ASP A 189 -1.98 15.70 12.07
CA ASP A 189 -3.14 15.83 12.95
C ASP A 189 -3.41 14.48 13.61
N VAL A 190 -3.47 14.42 14.93
CA VAL A 190 -3.82 13.22 15.71
C VAL A 190 -5.15 13.41 16.41
N TYR A 191 -5.99 12.38 16.43
CA TYR A 191 -7.23 12.30 17.19
C TYR A 191 -7.10 11.37 18.39
#